data_151cacf1abd507ab76dfcd0f2ab5943a
#
_entry.id   151cacf1abd507ab76dfcd0f2ab5943a
#
_cell.length_a   1.000
_cell.length_b   1.000
_cell.length_c   1.000
_cell.angle_alpha   90.00
_cell.angle_beta   90.00
_cell.angle_gamma   90.00
#
_symmetry.space_group_name_H-M   'P 1'
#
loop_
_entity.id
_entity.type
_entity.pdbx_description
1 polymer ?
#
loop_
_entity_poly.entity_id
_entity_poly.type
_entity_poly.pdbx_seq_one_letter_code
_entity_poly.pdbx_strand_id
1 'polypeptide(L)'
;MSMMKRLLAILAVACVISPVAAQKARVDFDHASDFSHYQTYRWAAPPNADALNQLMQLRVIGFVEEALAARHLRRVETGGDLLVNFGMDVRQEKVYTTFADSTGLGWGWGWGGGTTMATTTAQVITLGTLTVDLVDSHRNRLVFQGVSTAPISSKPAHNTKRLAKSVNEIFEKYPPR
;
A
#
# COMPACT_ATOMS: atom_id res chain seq x y z
N MET A 1 -19.92 49.28 -27.80
CA MET A 1 -19.99 47.93 -28.42
C MET A 1 -18.59 47.31 -28.43
N SER A 2 -18.01 47.09 -27.26
CA SER A 2 -16.61 46.59 -27.12
C SER A 2 -16.28 45.90 -25.81
N MET A 3 -17.19 45.68 -24.88
CA MET A 3 -16.92 45.06 -23.59
C MET A 3 -17.43 43.64 -23.41
N MET A 4 -18.11 43.07 -24.41
CA MET A 4 -18.76 41.75 -24.30
C MET A 4 -18.00 40.62 -25.02
N LYS A 5 -16.76 40.86 -25.47
CA LYS A 5 -15.94 39.85 -26.18
C LYS A 5 -14.71 39.35 -25.43
N ARG A 6 -14.55 39.67 -24.13
CA ARG A 6 -13.39 39.22 -23.31
C ARG A 6 -13.72 38.23 -22.21
N LEU A 7 -14.94 37.69 -22.18
CA LEU A 7 -15.40 36.80 -21.08
C LEU A 7 -15.56 35.34 -21.49
N LEU A 8 -14.96 34.89 -22.56
CA LEU A 8 -15.15 33.51 -23.05
C LEU A 8 -13.87 32.76 -23.34
N ALA A 9 -12.82 32.96 -22.56
CA ALA A 9 -11.54 32.25 -22.75
C ALA A 9 -10.95 31.69 -21.45
N ILE A 10 -11.77 31.33 -20.46
CA ILE A 10 -11.34 30.53 -19.32
C ILE A 10 -12.19 29.25 -19.31
N LEU A 11 -12.04 28.44 -20.33
CA LEU A 11 -12.54 27.07 -20.30
C LEU A 11 -11.48 26.18 -19.64
N ALA A 12 -11.79 25.83 -18.42
CA ALA A 12 -11.06 24.99 -17.52
C ALA A 12 -10.54 23.71 -18.21
N VAL A 13 -9.23 23.59 -18.29
CA VAL A 13 -8.57 22.29 -18.40
C VAL A 13 -8.75 21.61 -17.03
N ALA A 14 -9.87 20.94 -16.85
CA ALA A 14 -10.06 20.00 -15.77
C ALA A 14 -9.12 18.81 -16.06
N CYS A 15 -7.89 18.88 -15.53
CA CYS A 15 -7.01 17.73 -15.41
C CYS A 15 -7.77 16.70 -14.58
N VAL A 16 -8.35 15.71 -15.23
CA VAL A 16 -8.89 14.52 -14.58
C VAL A 16 -7.68 13.75 -14.05
N ILE A 17 -7.25 14.13 -12.84
CA ILE A 17 -6.31 13.33 -12.04
C ILE A 17 -7.14 12.12 -11.62
N SER A 18 -7.07 11.07 -12.43
CA SER A 18 -7.57 9.75 -12.00
C SER A 18 -6.86 9.41 -10.71
N PRO A 19 -7.55 9.17 -9.59
CA PRO A 19 -6.90 8.69 -8.40
C PRO A 19 -6.31 7.32 -8.75
N VAL A 20 -5.00 7.25 -8.86
CA VAL A 20 -4.30 5.97 -8.75
C VAL A 20 -4.80 5.39 -7.45
N ALA A 21 -5.57 4.32 -7.52
CA ALA A 21 -6.11 3.64 -6.36
C ALA A 21 -4.93 3.33 -5.43
N ALA A 22 -4.77 4.15 -4.41
CA ALA A 22 -3.79 3.92 -3.37
C ALA A 22 -4.21 2.62 -2.72
N GLN A 23 -3.43 1.57 -2.89
CA GLN A 23 -3.69 0.27 -2.31
C GLN A 23 -3.61 0.46 -0.79
N LYS A 24 -4.77 0.59 -0.15
CA LYS A 24 -4.86 0.73 1.30
C LYS A 24 -4.51 -0.59 1.94
N ALA A 25 -3.79 -0.54 3.05
CA ALA A 25 -3.53 -1.72 3.86
C ALA A 25 -4.84 -2.40 4.27
N ARG A 26 -4.86 -3.72 4.19
CA ARG A 26 -5.94 -4.57 4.70
C ARG A 26 -5.57 -4.96 6.12
N VAL A 27 -6.53 -4.89 7.02
CA VAL A 27 -6.35 -5.27 8.41
C VAL A 27 -7.47 -6.22 8.78
N ASP A 28 -7.10 -7.28 9.48
CA ASP A 28 -7.99 -8.22 10.12
C ASP A 28 -7.63 -8.35 11.59
N PHE A 29 -8.60 -8.58 12.47
CA PHE A 29 -8.36 -8.67 13.91
C PHE A 29 -9.42 -9.51 14.61
N ASP A 30 -9.05 -10.03 15.78
CA ASP A 30 -9.94 -10.79 16.63
C ASP A 30 -10.90 -9.87 17.40
N HIS A 31 -12.17 -9.86 16.99
CA HIS A 31 -13.23 -9.05 17.62
C HIS A 31 -13.52 -9.42 19.09
N ALA A 32 -13.09 -10.61 19.55
CA ALA A 32 -13.24 -11.03 20.94
C ALA A 32 -12.05 -10.60 21.84
N SER A 33 -11.01 -10.01 21.26
CA SER A 33 -9.83 -9.56 22.00
C SER A 33 -10.01 -8.13 22.50
N ASP A 34 -9.70 -7.90 23.78
CA ASP A 34 -9.64 -6.58 24.36
C ASP A 34 -8.24 -5.99 24.20
N PHE A 35 -8.09 -5.12 23.23
CA PHE A 35 -6.82 -4.47 22.89
C PHE A 35 -6.33 -3.47 23.94
N SER A 36 -7.17 -3.05 24.88
CA SER A 36 -6.78 -2.10 25.95
C SER A 36 -5.80 -2.69 26.97
N HIS A 37 -5.72 -4.02 27.05
CA HIS A 37 -4.84 -4.72 27.96
C HIS A 37 -3.40 -4.88 27.44
N TYR A 38 -3.19 -4.71 26.13
CA TYR A 38 -1.87 -4.86 25.55
C TYR A 38 -1.05 -3.58 25.73
N GLN A 39 0.05 -3.66 26.49
CA GLN A 39 0.95 -2.54 26.78
C GLN A 39 2.38 -2.80 26.35
N THR A 40 2.75 -4.07 26.23
CA THR A 40 4.11 -4.49 25.94
C THR A 40 4.15 -5.48 24.77
N TYR A 41 5.26 -5.46 24.05
CA TYR A 41 5.50 -6.45 23.01
C TYR A 41 6.95 -6.89 22.96
N ARG A 42 7.18 -8.06 22.42
CA ARG A 42 8.50 -8.54 22.00
C ARG A 42 8.45 -9.05 20.57
N TRP A 43 9.58 -9.05 19.93
CA TRP A 43 9.71 -9.69 18.62
C TRP A 43 9.67 -11.20 18.77
N ALA A 44 8.93 -11.85 17.90
CA ALA A 44 9.12 -13.28 17.66
C ALA A 44 10.49 -13.51 17.01
N ALA A 45 11.00 -14.75 17.04
CA ALA A 45 12.22 -15.06 16.29
C ALA A 45 12.02 -14.68 14.82
N PRO A 46 12.98 -13.98 14.18
CA PRO A 46 12.81 -13.54 12.81
C PRO A 46 12.54 -14.75 11.91
N PRO A 47 11.54 -14.68 11.03
CA PRO A 47 11.34 -15.71 10.02
C PRO A 47 12.61 -15.77 9.17
N ASN A 48 13.02 -16.98 8.78
CA ASN A 48 14.21 -17.33 8.00
C ASN A 48 14.92 -16.14 7.33
N ALA A 49 16.05 -15.75 7.89
CA ALA A 49 16.86 -14.59 7.47
C ALA A 49 17.34 -14.67 6.01
N ASP A 50 17.22 -15.83 5.37
CA ASP A 50 17.75 -16.09 4.02
C ASP A 50 16.95 -15.39 2.89
N ALA A 51 15.69 -15.02 3.13
CA ALA A 51 14.84 -14.42 2.09
C ALA A 51 14.90 -12.88 2.05
N LEU A 52 15.38 -12.22 3.10
CA LEU A 52 15.40 -10.77 3.20
C LEU A 52 16.83 -10.26 3.40
N ASN A 53 17.19 -9.24 2.62
CA ASN A 53 18.39 -8.48 2.92
C ASN A 53 18.30 -7.93 4.36
N GLN A 54 19.33 -8.17 5.18
CA GLN A 54 19.41 -7.74 6.59
C GLN A 54 19.08 -6.24 6.78
N LEU A 55 19.50 -5.38 5.86
CA LEU A 55 19.17 -3.95 5.92
C LEU A 55 17.67 -3.69 5.75
N MET A 56 16.98 -4.51 4.96
CA MET A 56 15.53 -4.40 4.80
C MET A 56 14.81 -4.83 6.07
N GLN A 57 15.25 -5.92 6.69
CA GLN A 57 14.72 -6.37 7.99
C GLN A 57 14.83 -5.29 9.05
N LEU A 58 16.03 -4.68 9.20
CA LEU A 58 16.24 -3.59 10.15
C LEU A 58 15.33 -2.39 9.90
N ARG A 59 15.05 -2.06 8.63
CA ARG A 59 14.11 -0.98 8.29
C ARG A 59 12.67 -1.32 8.66
N VAL A 60 12.22 -2.56 8.37
CA VAL A 60 10.88 -3.01 8.77
C VAL A 60 10.74 -2.93 10.28
N ILE A 61 11.71 -3.50 11.03
CA ILE A 61 11.73 -3.46 12.49
C ILE A 61 11.62 -2.01 12.99
N GLY A 62 12.47 -1.11 12.49
CA GLY A 62 12.46 0.29 12.92
C GLY A 62 11.12 0.98 12.69
N PHE A 63 10.51 0.84 11.51
CA PHE A 63 9.20 1.46 11.23
C PHE A 63 8.07 0.83 12.05
N VAL A 64 8.08 -0.48 12.27
CA VAL A 64 7.08 -1.14 13.11
C VAL A 64 7.23 -0.72 14.58
N GLU A 65 8.45 -0.64 15.10
CA GLU A 65 8.72 -0.14 16.46
C GLU A 65 8.23 1.30 16.64
N GLU A 66 8.50 2.18 15.69
CA GLU A 66 8.00 3.56 15.70
C GLU A 66 6.47 3.59 15.71
N ALA A 67 5.83 2.78 14.86
CA ALA A 67 4.38 2.70 14.79
C ALA A 67 3.73 2.15 16.05
N LEU A 68 4.34 1.16 16.70
CA LEU A 68 3.88 0.59 17.98
C LEU A 68 4.09 1.57 19.15
N ALA A 69 5.25 2.26 19.18
CA ALA A 69 5.54 3.28 20.19
C ALA A 69 4.55 4.45 20.12
N ALA A 70 4.16 4.90 18.92
CA ALA A 70 3.13 5.91 18.72
C ALA A 70 1.75 5.49 19.27
N ARG A 71 1.56 4.20 19.55
CA ARG A 71 0.35 3.61 20.13
C ARG A 71 0.53 3.16 21.57
N HIS A 72 1.57 3.68 22.21
CA HIS A 72 1.93 3.44 23.62
C HIS A 72 2.30 1.97 23.94
N LEU A 73 2.62 1.17 22.93
CA LEU A 73 3.16 -0.17 23.13
C LEU A 73 4.67 -0.09 23.33
N ARG A 74 5.15 -0.70 24.40
CA ARG A 74 6.56 -0.69 24.80
C ARG A 74 7.23 -2.01 24.47
N ARG A 75 8.40 -1.95 23.83
CA ARG A 75 9.23 -3.12 23.60
C ARG A 75 9.82 -3.66 24.90
N VAL A 76 9.83 -4.98 25.04
CA VAL A 76 10.51 -5.74 26.10
C VAL A 76 11.30 -6.89 25.48
N GLU A 77 12.36 -7.33 26.17
CA GLU A 77 13.20 -8.42 25.66
C GLU A 77 12.63 -9.80 26.02
N THR A 78 11.98 -9.91 27.17
CA THR A 78 11.37 -11.16 27.67
C THR A 78 9.95 -10.90 28.14
N GLY A 79 9.10 -11.92 28.09
CA GLY A 79 7.68 -11.75 28.39
C GLY A 79 6.97 -10.95 27.31
N GLY A 80 6.19 -9.94 27.72
CA GLY A 80 5.40 -9.10 26.82
C GLY A 80 4.03 -9.66 26.50
N ASP A 81 3.07 -8.77 26.34
CA ASP A 81 1.67 -9.12 26.07
C ASP A 81 1.50 -9.63 24.64
N LEU A 82 2.25 -9.04 23.72
CA LEU A 82 2.20 -9.36 22.30
C LEU A 82 3.52 -9.91 21.77
N LEU A 83 3.42 -10.86 20.87
CA LEU A 83 4.50 -11.28 19.98
C LEU A 83 4.29 -10.57 18.65
N VAL A 84 5.29 -9.84 18.18
CA VAL A 84 5.29 -9.19 16.88
C VAL A 84 6.07 -10.04 15.90
N ASN A 85 5.46 -10.32 14.77
CA ASN A 85 6.09 -10.98 13.63
C ASN A 85 5.85 -10.20 12.36
N PHE A 86 6.70 -10.35 11.35
CA PHE A 86 6.45 -9.84 10.01
C PHE A 86 6.94 -10.81 8.95
N GLY A 87 6.29 -10.75 7.82
CA GLY A 87 6.69 -11.46 6.61
C GLY A 87 6.75 -10.51 5.42
N MET A 88 7.62 -10.80 4.47
CA MET A 88 7.66 -10.10 3.18
C MET A 88 7.65 -11.10 2.05
N ASP A 89 6.85 -10.82 1.04
CA ASP A 89 6.80 -11.57 -0.21
C ASP A 89 7.03 -10.64 -1.40
N VAL A 90 7.67 -11.16 -2.44
CA VAL A 90 7.93 -10.42 -3.68
C VAL A 90 7.44 -11.24 -4.86
N ARG A 91 6.53 -10.64 -5.64
CA ARG A 91 5.99 -11.28 -6.85
C ARG A 91 6.05 -10.35 -8.05
N GLN A 92 6.12 -10.95 -9.23
CA GLN A 92 5.97 -10.24 -10.50
C GLN A 92 4.54 -10.43 -11.02
N GLU A 93 3.96 -9.35 -11.51
CA GLU A 93 2.62 -9.34 -12.09
C GLU A 93 2.67 -8.68 -13.48
N LYS A 94 1.99 -9.29 -14.44
CA LYS A 94 1.84 -8.71 -15.78
C LYS A 94 0.58 -7.86 -15.80
N VAL A 95 0.75 -6.56 -16.03
CA VAL A 95 -0.36 -5.62 -16.20
C VAL A 95 -0.51 -5.32 -17.69
N TYR A 96 -1.72 -5.50 -18.19
CA TYR A 96 -2.09 -5.18 -19.55
C TYR A 96 -2.82 -3.85 -19.57
N THR A 97 -2.28 -2.86 -20.27
CA THR A 97 -2.93 -1.57 -20.49
C THR A 97 -3.36 -1.49 -21.94
N THR A 98 -4.67 -1.40 -22.16
CA THR A 98 -5.23 -1.22 -23.49
C THR A 98 -5.61 0.24 -23.67
N PHE A 99 -4.98 0.90 -24.64
CA PHE A 99 -5.38 2.23 -25.09
C PHE A 99 -6.21 2.07 -26.34
N ALA A 100 -7.45 2.53 -26.30
CA ALA A 100 -8.27 2.71 -27.48
C ALA A 100 -8.13 4.16 -27.92
N ASP A 101 -7.43 4.40 -29.02
CA ASP A 101 -7.35 5.73 -29.64
C ASP A 101 -8.53 5.89 -30.58
N SER A 102 -9.52 6.69 -30.17
CA SER A 102 -10.62 7.09 -31.03
C SER A 102 -10.32 8.47 -31.63
N THR A 103 -9.35 8.56 -32.51
CA THR A 103 -9.14 9.74 -33.34
C THR A 103 -10.22 9.81 -34.42
N GLY A 104 -11.42 10.18 -34.01
CA GLY A 104 -12.56 10.39 -34.89
C GLY A 104 -13.17 11.78 -34.74
N LEU A 105 -12.38 12.86 -34.92
CA LEU A 105 -12.92 14.17 -35.24
C LEU A 105 -13.16 14.28 -36.75
N GLY A 106 -14.06 13.45 -37.22
CA GLY A 106 -14.57 13.57 -38.59
C GLY A 106 -15.90 14.30 -38.59
N TRP A 107 -15.90 15.60 -38.77
CA TRP A 107 -17.05 16.31 -39.25
C TRP A 107 -17.20 16.00 -40.75
N GLY A 108 -17.80 14.87 -41.06
CA GLY A 108 -18.03 14.44 -42.41
C GLY A 108 -19.21 13.50 -42.46
N TRP A 109 -20.25 13.92 -43.15
CA TRP A 109 -21.36 13.07 -43.57
C TRP A 109 -20.81 12.03 -44.57
N GLY A 110 -20.53 10.83 -44.09
CA GLY A 110 -20.08 9.76 -44.95
C GLY A 110 -20.05 8.43 -44.19
N TRP A 111 -20.71 7.43 -44.76
CA TRP A 111 -20.61 6.04 -44.35
C TRP A 111 -19.15 5.56 -44.49
N GLY A 112 -18.41 5.60 -43.42
CA GLY A 112 -17.05 5.05 -43.37
C GLY A 112 -16.80 4.51 -41.98
N GLY A 113 -16.68 3.17 -41.87
CA GLY A 113 -16.38 2.50 -40.61
C GLY A 113 -15.03 2.96 -40.04
N GLY A 114 -15.08 3.69 -38.94
CA GLY A 114 -13.86 4.04 -38.16
C GLY A 114 -13.24 2.78 -37.57
N THR A 115 -12.06 2.43 -38.01
CA THR A 115 -11.28 1.36 -37.40
C THR A 115 -10.71 1.88 -36.08
N THR A 116 -11.26 1.40 -34.97
CA THR A 116 -10.69 1.62 -33.64
C THR A 116 -9.44 0.74 -33.49
N MET A 117 -8.26 1.35 -33.51
CA MET A 117 -7.03 0.62 -33.17
C MET A 117 -6.88 0.58 -31.66
N ALA A 118 -7.02 -0.60 -31.09
CA ALA A 118 -6.71 -0.83 -29.69
C ALA A 118 -5.27 -1.37 -29.59
N THR A 119 -4.40 -0.60 -28.95
CA THR A 119 -3.02 -1.03 -28.64
C THR A 119 -2.96 -1.56 -27.23
N THR A 120 -2.66 -2.84 -27.06
CA THR A 120 -2.46 -3.45 -25.74
C THR A 120 -0.97 -3.55 -25.45
N THR A 121 -0.53 -2.86 -24.41
CA THR A 121 0.86 -2.94 -23.92
C THR A 121 0.89 -3.78 -22.66
N ALA A 122 1.75 -4.80 -22.64
CA ALA A 122 2.02 -5.61 -21.46
C ALA A 122 3.22 -5.03 -20.71
N GLN A 123 3.04 -4.71 -19.42
CA GLN A 123 4.10 -4.27 -18.53
C GLN A 123 4.24 -5.24 -17.36
N VAL A 124 5.48 -5.64 -17.04
CA VAL A 124 5.76 -6.42 -15.83
C VAL A 124 6.05 -5.47 -14.68
N ILE A 125 5.27 -5.57 -13.63
CA ILE A 125 5.51 -4.83 -12.38
C ILE A 125 5.92 -5.81 -11.28
N THR A 126 6.84 -5.39 -10.42
CA THR A 126 7.23 -6.15 -9.22
C THR A 126 6.48 -5.59 -8.03
N LEU A 127 5.79 -6.43 -7.30
CA LEU A 127 5.04 -6.08 -6.08
C LEU A 127 5.72 -6.69 -4.87
N GLY A 128 5.84 -5.89 -3.81
CA GLY A 128 6.23 -6.35 -2.48
C GLY A 128 5.03 -6.33 -1.55
N THR A 129 4.80 -7.40 -0.83
CA THR A 129 3.76 -7.52 0.19
C THR A 129 4.41 -7.60 1.57
N LEU A 130 4.04 -6.69 2.46
CA LEU A 130 4.39 -6.72 3.87
C LEU A 130 3.19 -7.24 4.65
N THR A 131 3.42 -8.24 5.49
CA THR A 131 2.47 -8.72 6.50
C THR A 131 3.04 -8.45 7.88
N VAL A 132 2.24 -7.91 8.80
CA VAL A 132 2.60 -7.73 10.21
C VAL A 132 1.54 -8.41 11.06
N ASP A 133 1.99 -9.28 11.94
CA ASP A 133 1.15 -10.08 12.82
C ASP A 133 1.42 -9.70 14.28
N LEU A 134 0.34 -9.51 15.05
CA LEU A 134 0.38 -9.39 16.50
C LEU A 134 -0.32 -10.60 17.10
N VAL A 135 0.41 -11.35 17.93
CA VAL A 135 -0.07 -12.57 18.56
C VAL A 135 -0.12 -12.33 20.07
N ASP A 136 -1.25 -12.62 20.71
CA ASP A 136 -1.35 -12.67 22.17
C ASP A 136 -0.39 -13.74 22.69
N SER A 137 0.61 -13.33 23.48
CA SER A 137 1.67 -14.22 23.93
C SER A 137 1.20 -15.23 24.96
N HIS A 138 0.14 -14.92 25.72
CA HIS A 138 -0.41 -15.79 26.78
C HIS A 138 -1.33 -16.85 26.21
N ARG A 139 -2.10 -16.48 25.16
CA ARG A 139 -3.06 -17.38 24.51
C ARG A 139 -2.51 -18.04 23.26
N ASN A 140 -1.33 -17.60 22.80
CA ASN A 140 -0.71 -17.99 21.53
C ASN A 140 -1.70 -17.88 20.35
N ARG A 141 -2.42 -16.75 20.27
CA ARG A 141 -3.49 -16.51 19.31
C ARG A 141 -3.22 -15.23 18.54
N LEU A 142 -3.34 -15.30 17.22
CA LEU A 142 -3.29 -14.13 16.36
C LEU A 142 -4.46 -13.20 16.72
N VAL A 143 -4.15 -11.95 17.08
CA VAL A 143 -5.15 -10.97 17.48
C VAL A 143 -5.26 -9.82 16.50
N PHE A 144 -4.22 -9.58 15.69
CA PHE A 144 -4.21 -8.54 14.67
C PHE A 144 -3.27 -8.94 13.53
N GLN A 145 -3.72 -8.75 12.31
CA GLN A 145 -2.92 -8.92 11.10
C GLN A 145 -3.12 -7.73 10.17
N GLY A 146 -2.03 -7.15 9.73
CA GLY A 146 -2.03 -6.11 8.71
C GLY A 146 -1.24 -6.53 7.48
N VAL A 147 -1.82 -6.32 6.30
CA VAL A 147 -1.20 -6.66 5.01
C VAL A 147 -1.21 -5.43 4.12
N SER A 148 -0.06 -5.06 3.58
CA SER A 148 0.07 -3.98 2.60
C SER A 148 0.90 -4.44 1.41
N THR A 149 0.43 -4.16 0.21
CA THR A 149 1.14 -4.47 -1.04
C THR A 149 1.47 -3.18 -1.77
N ALA A 150 2.70 -3.05 -2.23
CA ALA A 150 3.17 -1.87 -2.97
C ALA A 150 4.10 -2.26 -4.12
N PRO A 151 4.14 -1.47 -5.21
CA PRO A 151 5.10 -1.68 -6.27
C PRO A 151 6.54 -1.47 -5.77
N ILE A 152 7.47 -2.33 -6.20
CA ILE A 152 8.90 -2.17 -5.94
C ILE A 152 9.51 -1.32 -7.06
N SER A 153 10.24 -0.29 -6.66
CA SER A 153 10.97 0.60 -7.57
C SER A 153 12.43 0.17 -7.68
N SER A 154 13.06 0.46 -8.81
CA SER A 154 14.51 0.37 -8.96
C SER A 154 15.28 1.38 -8.08
N LYS A 155 14.60 2.42 -7.57
CA LYS A 155 15.18 3.45 -6.70
C LYS A 155 14.97 3.08 -5.22
N PRO A 156 16.03 2.74 -4.45
CA PRO A 156 15.91 2.30 -3.05
C PRO A 156 15.19 3.29 -2.12
N ALA A 157 15.42 4.60 -2.32
CA ALA A 157 14.77 5.63 -1.52
C ALA A 157 13.24 5.63 -1.66
N HIS A 158 12.70 5.29 -2.85
CA HIS A 158 11.27 5.17 -3.05
C HIS A 158 10.70 3.94 -2.31
N ASN A 159 11.45 2.84 -2.28
CA ASN A 159 11.04 1.63 -1.56
C ASN A 159 10.99 1.88 -0.05
N THR A 160 11.97 2.61 0.49
CA THR A 160 11.96 3.00 1.91
C THR A 160 10.74 3.84 2.28
N LYS A 161 10.40 4.85 1.45
CA LYS A 161 9.20 5.67 1.67
C LYS A 161 7.89 4.86 1.59
N ARG A 162 7.81 3.94 0.62
CA ARG A 162 6.64 3.06 0.48
C ARG A 162 6.51 2.09 1.64
N LEU A 163 7.62 1.55 2.13
CA LEU A 163 7.64 0.68 3.30
C LEU A 163 7.14 1.41 4.54
N ALA A 164 7.65 2.61 4.83
CA ALA A 164 7.19 3.45 5.93
C ALA A 164 5.67 3.74 5.80
N LYS A 165 5.21 4.08 4.59
CA LYS A 165 3.79 4.31 4.32
C LYS A 165 2.96 3.04 4.57
N SER A 166 3.41 1.86 4.10
CA SER A 166 2.74 0.58 4.32
C SER A 166 2.57 0.26 5.80
N VAL A 167 3.62 0.45 6.61
CA VAL A 167 3.56 0.24 8.05
C VAL A 167 2.57 1.21 8.70
N ASN A 168 2.63 2.49 8.35
CA ASN A 168 1.70 3.49 8.89
C ASN A 168 0.24 3.16 8.56
N GLU A 169 -0.06 2.78 7.33
CA GLU A 169 -1.41 2.38 6.90
C GLU A 169 -1.94 1.15 7.63
N ILE A 170 -1.07 0.17 7.93
CA ILE A 170 -1.41 -0.99 8.75
C ILE A 170 -1.82 -0.54 10.15
N PHE A 171 -0.96 0.26 10.78
CA PHE A 171 -1.16 0.65 12.16
C PHE A 171 -2.13 1.83 12.36
N GLU A 172 -2.54 2.58 11.33
CA GLU A 172 -3.66 3.53 11.44
C GLU A 172 -4.94 2.90 11.98
N LYS A 173 -5.08 1.59 11.76
CA LYS A 173 -6.25 0.80 12.20
C LYS A 173 -6.02 0.07 13.52
N TYR A 174 -4.93 0.34 14.22
CA TYR A 174 -4.63 -0.23 15.54
C TYR A 174 -4.70 0.86 16.62
N PRO A 175 -5.31 0.61 17.81
CA PRO A 175 -6.15 -0.55 18.11
C PRO A 175 -7.44 -0.53 17.30
N PRO A 176 -7.96 -1.68 16.86
CA PRO A 176 -9.24 -1.77 16.19
C PRO A 176 -10.38 -1.38 17.14
N ARG A 177 -11.45 -0.81 16.58
CA ARG A 177 -12.65 -0.39 17.32
C ARG A 177 -13.81 -1.29 17.00
#